data_40bda33b287a4784d1e1b5d04089f33c
#
_entry.id   40bda33b287a4784d1e1b5d04089f33c
#
_cell.length_a   1.000
_cell.length_b   1.000
_cell.length_c   1.000
_cell.angle_alpha   90.00
_cell.angle_beta   90.00
_cell.angle_gamma   90.00
#
_symmetry.space_group_name_H-M   'P 1'
#
loop_
_entity.id
_entity.type
_entity.pdbx_description
1 polymer ?
#
loop_
_entity_poly.entity_id
_entity_poly.type
_entity_poly.pdbx_seq_one_letter_code
_entity_poly.pdbx_strand_id
1 'polypeptide(L)'
;HIERIVDNLTDKKGKSNMMPIDIYKSNERLCNSLFITEQFKNNKIMKILIDVHLSPKILIDKFKIKRNEYKLIINTIKEKFYKSKISPGEMVGAVAAQSIGEPATQMTLNTFHFAGVSAKSNVTRGIPRLTELLHVSKNIKSPSTTIAIYPDYSSDNNKLSFVKNKLEYI
;
A
#
# COMPACT_ATOMS: atom_id res chain seq x y z
N HIS A 1 4.45 0.82 -7.77
CA HIS A 1 5.51 1.26 -8.69
C HIS A 1 6.08 0.12 -9.56
N ILE A 2 6.34 -1.09 -9.00
CA ILE A 2 6.88 -2.23 -9.76
C ILE A 2 5.92 -2.62 -10.89
N GLU A 3 4.63 -2.75 -10.62
CA GLU A 3 3.61 -3.08 -11.63
C GLU A 3 3.60 -2.08 -12.80
N ARG A 4 3.65 -0.77 -12.50
CA ARG A 4 3.75 0.25 -13.56
C ARG A 4 5.01 0.13 -14.40
N ILE A 5 6.14 -0.27 -13.81
CA ILE A 5 7.38 -0.51 -14.56
C ILE A 5 7.20 -1.68 -15.50
N VAL A 6 6.60 -2.77 -15.04
CA VAL A 6 6.32 -3.95 -15.84
C VAL A 6 5.36 -3.59 -16.99
N ASP A 7 4.26 -2.91 -16.69
CA ASP A 7 3.28 -2.49 -17.71
C ASP A 7 3.88 -1.60 -18.80
N ASN A 8 4.74 -0.66 -18.43
CA ASN A 8 5.33 0.31 -19.37
C ASN A 8 6.45 -0.29 -20.23
N LEU A 9 7.13 -1.31 -19.75
CA LEU A 9 8.29 -1.89 -20.42
C LEU A 9 8.00 -3.22 -21.13
N THR A 10 6.75 -3.70 -21.11
CA THR A 10 6.34 -4.93 -21.79
C THR A 10 5.46 -4.64 -22.99
N ASP A 11 5.80 -5.24 -24.12
CA ASP A 11 5.05 -5.10 -25.38
C ASP A 11 3.79 -5.98 -25.43
N LYS A 12 3.63 -6.90 -24.48
CA LYS A 12 2.50 -7.85 -24.33
C LYS A 12 2.18 -8.67 -25.60
N LYS A 13 3.02 -8.60 -26.63
CA LYS A 13 2.83 -9.27 -27.91
C LYS A 13 3.74 -10.50 -28.05
N GLY A 14 3.19 -11.58 -28.57
CA GLY A 14 3.94 -12.80 -28.84
C GLY A 14 3.95 -13.79 -27.67
N LYS A 15 4.91 -14.71 -27.69
CA LYS A 15 5.13 -15.71 -26.62
C LYS A 15 6.36 -15.31 -25.80
N SER A 16 6.34 -15.57 -24.51
CA SER A 16 7.53 -15.43 -23.67
C SER A 16 8.61 -16.41 -24.11
N ASN A 17 9.86 -15.95 -24.09
CA ASN A 17 11.05 -16.78 -24.33
C ASN A 17 11.84 -17.06 -23.06
N MET A 18 11.22 -16.85 -21.87
CA MET A 18 11.84 -17.08 -20.59
C MET A 18 11.29 -18.31 -19.89
N MET A 19 12.17 -19.03 -19.21
CA MET A 19 11.77 -20.12 -18.32
C MET A 19 11.44 -19.60 -16.91
N PRO A 20 10.45 -20.18 -16.22
CA PRO A 20 10.09 -19.78 -14.85
C PRO A 20 11.26 -19.81 -13.88
N ILE A 21 12.16 -20.79 -14.02
CA ILE A 21 13.34 -20.95 -13.17
C ILE A 21 14.35 -19.81 -13.35
N ASP A 22 14.49 -19.28 -14.57
CA ASP A 22 15.39 -18.15 -14.84
C ASP A 22 14.90 -16.87 -14.18
N ILE A 23 13.58 -16.66 -14.19
CA ILE A 23 12.95 -15.53 -13.53
C ILE A 23 13.16 -15.63 -12.02
N TYR A 24 12.89 -16.80 -11.45
CA TYR A 24 13.06 -17.03 -10.01
C TYR A 24 14.51 -16.77 -9.55
N LYS A 25 15.49 -17.39 -10.21
CA LYS A 25 16.91 -17.18 -9.89
C LYS A 25 17.34 -15.72 -10.06
N SER A 26 16.77 -15.02 -11.04
CA SER A 26 17.08 -13.61 -11.27
C SER A 26 16.46 -12.71 -10.21
N ASN A 27 15.24 -13.00 -9.77
CA ASN A 27 14.60 -12.29 -8.64
C ASN A 27 15.39 -12.46 -7.35
N GLU A 28 15.85 -13.68 -7.06
CA GLU A 28 16.70 -13.95 -5.91
C GLU A 28 18.01 -13.16 -5.95
N ARG A 29 18.68 -13.14 -7.12
CA ARG A 29 19.90 -12.31 -7.32
C ARG A 29 19.60 -10.83 -7.16
N LEU A 30 18.45 -10.35 -7.66
CA LEU A 30 18.00 -8.96 -7.47
C LEU A 30 17.85 -8.66 -5.99
N CYS A 31 17.10 -9.46 -5.25
CA CYS A 31 16.92 -9.29 -3.81
C CYS A 31 18.27 -9.27 -3.08
N ASN A 32 19.14 -10.23 -3.36
CA ASN A 32 20.47 -10.27 -2.75
C ASN A 32 21.30 -9.02 -3.08
N SER A 33 21.20 -8.49 -4.31
CA SER A 33 21.92 -7.27 -4.70
C SER A 33 21.37 -5.99 -4.06
N LEU A 34 20.07 -5.93 -3.76
CA LEU A 34 19.45 -4.76 -3.13
C LEU A 34 19.66 -4.74 -1.61
N PHE A 35 19.80 -5.91 -0.98
CA PHE A 35 19.85 -6.07 0.47
C PHE A 35 21.24 -6.42 1.00
N ILE A 36 22.32 -6.03 0.29
CA ILE A 36 23.70 -6.26 0.70
C ILE A 36 24.00 -5.57 2.03
N THR A 37 23.41 -4.40 2.30
CA THR A 37 23.63 -3.66 3.54
C THR A 37 22.83 -4.28 4.68
N GLU A 38 23.42 -4.48 5.85
CA GLU A 38 22.78 -5.10 7.02
C GLU A 38 21.46 -4.43 7.42
N GLN A 39 21.36 -3.12 7.24
CA GLN A 39 20.15 -2.34 7.49
C GLN A 39 18.92 -2.80 6.65
N PHE A 40 19.15 -3.36 5.48
CA PHE A 40 18.07 -3.84 4.58
C PHE A 40 17.92 -5.36 4.56
N LYS A 41 18.82 -6.11 5.20
CA LYS A 41 18.83 -7.58 5.23
C LYS A 41 17.49 -8.18 5.72
N ASN A 42 16.76 -7.45 6.55
CA ASN A 42 15.48 -7.85 7.13
C ASN A 42 14.26 -7.23 6.43
N ASN A 43 14.40 -6.60 5.28
CA ASN A 43 13.27 -5.98 4.57
C ASN A 43 12.42 -7.04 3.85
N LYS A 44 11.69 -7.83 4.65
CA LYS A 44 10.80 -8.90 4.18
C LYS A 44 9.69 -8.36 3.25
N ILE A 45 9.21 -7.13 3.51
CA ILE A 45 8.12 -6.51 2.72
C ILE A 45 8.55 -6.29 1.28
N MET A 46 9.74 -5.72 1.05
CA MET A 46 10.23 -5.48 -0.31
C MET A 46 10.49 -6.78 -1.07
N LYS A 47 11.00 -7.81 -0.39
CA LYS A 47 11.15 -9.15 -0.97
C LYS A 47 9.81 -9.73 -1.40
N ILE A 48 8.81 -9.69 -0.54
CA ILE A 48 7.45 -10.15 -0.86
C ILE A 48 6.88 -9.37 -2.06
N LEU A 49 7.05 -8.05 -2.11
CA LEU A 49 6.58 -7.24 -3.24
C LEU A 49 7.26 -7.63 -4.55
N ILE A 50 8.57 -7.90 -4.53
CA ILE A 50 9.30 -8.39 -5.71
C ILE A 50 8.76 -9.76 -6.13
N ASP A 51 8.61 -10.69 -5.19
CA ASP A 51 8.14 -12.05 -5.47
C ASP A 51 6.70 -12.06 -6.01
N VAL A 52 5.82 -11.19 -5.51
CA VAL A 52 4.44 -11.06 -6.00
C VAL A 52 4.38 -10.45 -7.40
N HIS A 53 5.00 -9.27 -7.59
CA HIS A 53 4.87 -8.54 -8.86
C HIS A 53 5.74 -9.10 -9.99
N LEU A 54 6.87 -9.73 -9.67
CA LEU A 54 7.74 -10.40 -10.62
C LEU A 54 7.57 -11.93 -10.58
N SER A 55 6.40 -12.41 -10.18
CA SER A 55 6.15 -13.86 -10.19
C SER A 55 6.22 -14.42 -11.62
N PRO A 56 6.85 -15.59 -11.81
CA PRO A 56 7.00 -16.19 -13.13
C PRO A 56 5.67 -16.38 -13.87
N LYS A 57 4.62 -16.78 -13.15
CA LYS A 57 3.28 -16.96 -13.72
C LYS A 57 2.74 -15.66 -14.31
N ILE A 58 2.78 -14.56 -13.56
CA ILE A 58 2.29 -13.26 -14.01
C ILE A 58 3.09 -12.75 -15.22
N LEU A 59 4.41 -12.85 -15.16
CA LEU A 59 5.29 -12.35 -16.22
C LEU A 59 5.19 -13.15 -17.53
N ILE A 60 5.01 -14.45 -17.43
CA ILE A 60 4.93 -15.33 -18.63
C ILE A 60 3.51 -15.33 -19.20
N ASP A 61 2.48 -15.52 -18.38
CA ASP A 61 1.11 -15.70 -18.83
C ASP A 61 0.44 -14.37 -19.19
N LYS A 62 0.53 -13.38 -18.28
CA LYS A 62 -0.13 -12.08 -18.44
C LYS A 62 0.67 -11.14 -19.33
N PHE A 63 1.98 -11.01 -19.10
CA PHE A 63 2.83 -10.02 -19.76
C PHE A 63 3.61 -10.57 -20.95
N LYS A 64 3.71 -11.89 -21.10
CA LYS A 64 4.44 -12.56 -22.20
C LYS A 64 5.86 -12.04 -22.39
N ILE A 65 6.55 -11.79 -21.29
CA ILE A 65 7.80 -11.05 -21.22
C ILE A 65 8.93 -11.71 -22.01
N LYS A 66 9.73 -10.89 -22.67
CA LYS A 66 10.95 -11.29 -23.35
C LYS A 66 12.18 -11.05 -22.49
N ARG A 67 13.26 -11.78 -22.72
CA ARG A 67 14.50 -11.71 -21.92
C ARG A 67 15.09 -10.29 -21.85
N ASN A 68 15.04 -9.53 -22.95
CA ASN A 68 15.55 -8.17 -22.99
C ASN A 68 14.69 -7.19 -22.16
N GLU A 69 13.37 -7.31 -22.26
CA GLU A 69 12.41 -6.52 -21.47
C GLU A 69 12.58 -6.79 -19.99
N TYR A 70 12.75 -8.07 -19.61
CA TYR A 70 12.98 -8.46 -18.23
C TYR A 70 14.28 -7.86 -17.66
N LYS A 71 15.39 -7.85 -18.43
CA LYS A 71 16.63 -7.19 -18.02
C LYS A 71 16.44 -5.69 -17.78
N LEU A 72 15.70 -5.01 -18.67
CA LEU A 72 15.36 -3.60 -18.50
C LEU A 72 14.54 -3.35 -17.25
N ILE A 73 13.56 -4.20 -16.97
CA ILE A 73 12.73 -4.11 -15.75
C ILE A 73 13.61 -4.23 -14.51
N ILE A 74 14.49 -5.24 -14.44
CA ILE A 74 15.39 -5.44 -13.31
C ILE A 74 16.31 -4.23 -13.10
N ASN A 75 16.90 -3.69 -14.16
CA ASN A 75 17.77 -2.52 -14.10
C ASN A 75 17.00 -1.26 -13.63
N THR A 76 15.80 -1.06 -14.17
CA THR A 76 14.94 0.07 -13.78
C THR A 76 14.52 -0.02 -12.30
N ILE A 77 14.21 -1.23 -11.81
CA ILE A 77 13.89 -1.45 -10.39
C ILE A 77 15.11 -1.11 -9.52
N LYS A 78 16.31 -1.58 -9.90
CA LYS A 78 17.56 -1.24 -9.19
C LYS A 78 17.79 0.26 -9.14
N GLU A 79 17.71 0.92 -10.28
CA GLU A 79 17.92 2.37 -10.39
C GLU A 79 16.94 3.14 -9.51
N LYS A 80 15.65 2.82 -9.58
CA LYS A 80 14.62 3.46 -8.76
C LYS A 80 14.81 3.17 -7.28
N PHE A 81 15.23 1.97 -6.91
CA PHE A 81 15.53 1.62 -5.53
C PHE A 81 16.68 2.48 -4.98
N TYR A 82 17.78 2.62 -5.73
CA TYR A 82 18.91 3.44 -5.30
C TYR A 82 18.54 4.93 -5.26
N LYS A 83 17.76 5.43 -6.21
CA LYS A 83 17.26 6.82 -6.20
C LYS A 83 16.28 7.12 -5.05
N SER A 84 15.61 6.10 -4.52
CA SER A 84 14.70 6.27 -3.37
C SER A 84 15.40 6.28 -2.02
N LYS A 85 16.70 5.98 -1.98
CA LYS A 85 17.47 6.07 -0.74
C LYS A 85 17.72 7.52 -0.37
N ILE A 86 17.51 7.82 0.90
CA ILE A 86 17.84 9.13 1.46
C ILE A 86 19.34 9.30 1.56
N SER A 87 19.83 10.47 1.19
CA SER A 87 21.24 10.84 1.34
C SER A 87 21.60 11.02 2.82
N PRO A 88 22.80 10.62 3.25
CA PRO A 88 23.26 10.91 4.60
C PRO A 88 23.24 12.43 4.87
N GLY A 89 22.77 12.82 6.05
CA GLY A 89 22.69 14.23 6.45
C GLY A 89 21.40 14.96 6.06
N GLU A 90 20.44 14.29 5.43
CA GLU A 90 19.13 14.89 5.10
C GLU A 90 18.25 15.04 6.34
N MET A 91 17.57 16.19 6.45
CA MET A 91 16.70 16.51 7.59
C MET A 91 15.33 15.81 7.46
N VAL A 92 15.31 14.49 7.69
CA VAL A 92 14.12 13.65 7.51
C VAL A 92 12.94 14.06 8.39
N GLY A 93 13.20 14.58 9.59
CA GLY A 93 12.15 15.07 10.50
C GLY A 93 11.41 16.29 9.95
N ALA A 94 12.15 17.26 9.39
CA ALA A 94 11.57 18.44 8.76
C ALA A 94 10.76 18.06 7.51
N VAL A 95 11.29 17.17 6.67
CA VAL A 95 10.59 16.67 5.47
C VAL A 95 9.30 15.93 5.85
N ALA A 96 9.34 15.08 6.87
CA ALA A 96 8.17 14.38 7.38
C ALA A 96 7.11 15.35 7.92
N ALA A 97 7.53 16.33 8.73
CA ALA A 97 6.63 17.35 9.28
C ALA A 97 5.96 18.18 8.18
N GLN A 98 6.72 18.61 7.16
CA GLN A 98 6.16 19.33 6.00
C GLN A 98 5.17 18.46 5.22
N SER A 99 5.49 17.19 4.98
CA SER A 99 4.62 16.26 4.24
C SER A 99 3.28 15.98 4.94
N ILE A 100 3.25 16.11 6.28
CA ILE A 100 2.02 16.02 7.07
C ILE A 100 1.31 17.37 7.14
N GLY A 101 2.07 18.46 7.29
CA GLY A 101 1.54 19.81 7.45
C GLY A 101 0.85 20.34 6.21
N GLU A 102 1.38 20.08 5.02
CA GLU A 102 0.79 20.53 3.76
C GLU A 102 -0.65 20.03 3.57
N PRO A 103 -0.96 18.72 3.58
CA PRO A 103 -2.34 18.27 3.48
C PRO A 103 -3.21 18.68 4.69
N ALA A 104 -2.64 18.84 5.87
CA ALA A 104 -3.38 19.33 7.04
C ALA A 104 -3.92 20.76 6.84
N THR A 105 -3.14 21.64 6.21
CA THR A 105 -3.58 22.99 5.86
C THR A 105 -4.76 22.96 4.89
N GLN A 106 -4.76 22.06 3.90
CA GLN A 106 -5.88 21.88 2.97
C GLN A 106 -7.12 21.32 3.66
N MET A 107 -6.97 20.46 4.67
CA MET A 107 -8.09 19.94 5.47
C MET A 107 -8.78 21.06 6.27
N THR A 108 -8.07 22.07 6.77
CA THR A 108 -8.68 23.21 7.47
C THR A 108 -9.57 24.02 6.56
N LEU A 109 -9.14 24.28 5.34
CA LEU A 109 -9.94 25.02 4.36
C LEU A 109 -11.26 24.29 4.02
N ASN A 110 -11.22 22.98 3.87
CA ASN A 110 -12.40 22.17 3.57
C ASN A 110 -13.39 22.07 4.74
N THR A 111 -12.97 22.19 6.00
CA THR A 111 -13.87 22.15 7.16
C THR A 111 -14.77 23.36 7.25
N PHE A 112 -14.35 24.54 6.78
CA PHE A 112 -15.18 25.74 6.73
C PHE A 112 -16.36 25.61 5.75
N HIS A 113 -16.20 24.89 4.67
CA HIS A 113 -17.28 24.67 3.70
C HIS A 113 -18.35 23.66 4.18
N PHE A 114 -18.02 22.77 5.09
CA PHE A 114 -18.98 21.79 5.67
C PHE A 114 -19.72 22.31 6.90
N ALA A 115 -19.33 23.43 7.47
CA ALA A 115 -20.01 24.03 8.64
C ALA A 115 -21.44 24.54 8.32
N GLY A 116 -21.80 24.69 7.05
CA GLY A 116 -23.13 25.10 6.61
C GLY A 116 -24.10 23.96 6.26
N VAL A 117 -23.64 22.72 6.17
CA VAL A 117 -24.48 21.56 5.88
C VAL A 117 -24.51 20.67 7.12
N SER A 118 -25.64 20.66 7.81
CA SER A 118 -25.92 19.86 9.00
C SER A 118 -25.92 18.35 8.64
N ALA A 119 -24.77 17.81 8.32
CA ALA A 119 -24.60 16.38 8.24
C ALA A 119 -24.41 15.84 9.65
N LYS A 120 -25.42 15.18 10.18
CA LYS A 120 -25.41 14.41 11.45
C LYS A 120 -24.42 13.23 11.41
N SER A 121 -23.18 13.47 11.04
CA SER A 121 -22.11 12.49 11.14
C SER A 121 -21.31 12.77 12.39
N ASN A 122 -21.56 12.02 13.45
CA ASN A 122 -20.78 12.07 14.69
C ASN A 122 -19.33 11.61 14.52
N VAL A 123 -18.87 11.38 13.28
CA VAL A 123 -17.53 10.88 12.98
C VAL A 123 -16.53 12.03 12.96
N THR A 124 -15.54 11.98 13.83
CA THR A 124 -14.42 12.93 13.84
C THR A 124 -13.60 12.81 12.56
N ARG A 125 -13.51 13.92 11.81
CA ARG A 125 -12.79 14.00 10.52
C ARG A 125 -11.82 15.17 10.54
N GLY A 126 -10.91 15.19 9.56
CA GLY A 126 -9.96 16.30 9.38
C GLY A 126 -8.86 16.34 10.42
N ILE A 127 -8.43 17.54 10.79
CA ILE A 127 -7.31 17.78 11.73
C ILE A 127 -7.53 17.15 13.12
N PRO A 128 -8.70 17.22 13.76
CA PRO A 128 -8.90 16.57 15.04
C PRO A 128 -8.61 15.06 14.99
N ARG A 129 -9.02 14.40 13.92
CA ARG A 129 -8.73 12.97 13.73
C ARG A 129 -7.27 12.70 13.46
N LEU A 130 -6.60 13.55 12.66
CA LEU A 130 -5.16 13.45 12.41
C LEU A 130 -4.37 13.59 13.73
N THR A 131 -4.77 14.54 14.58
CA THR A 131 -4.16 14.74 15.90
C THR A 131 -4.33 13.51 16.81
N GLU A 132 -5.52 12.91 16.85
CA GLU A 132 -5.76 11.66 17.58
C GLU A 132 -4.83 10.52 17.12
N LEU A 133 -4.63 10.39 15.79
CA LEU A 133 -3.76 9.37 15.23
C LEU A 133 -2.28 9.61 15.55
N LEU A 134 -1.81 10.86 15.43
CA LEU A 134 -0.41 11.22 15.71
C LEU A 134 -0.06 11.05 17.18
N HIS A 135 -0.99 11.39 18.07
CA HIS A 135 -0.81 11.24 19.53
C HIS A 135 -1.13 9.83 20.05
N VAL A 136 -1.55 8.91 19.16
CA VAL A 136 -2.00 7.55 19.56
C VAL A 136 -2.97 7.62 20.75
N SER A 137 -3.98 8.50 20.64
CA SER A 137 -4.92 8.78 21.73
C SER A 137 -5.70 7.53 22.11
N LYS A 138 -5.68 7.19 23.42
CA LYS A 138 -6.44 6.06 23.96
C LYS A 138 -7.95 6.29 23.89
N ASN A 139 -8.38 7.53 24.12
CA ASN A 139 -9.78 7.94 24.07
C ASN A 139 -10.05 8.71 22.78
N ILE A 140 -10.58 8.01 21.77
CA ILE A 140 -11.01 8.61 20.51
C ILE A 140 -12.39 9.22 20.66
N LYS A 141 -12.63 10.40 20.05
CA LYS A 141 -13.94 11.10 20.14
C LYS A 141 -15.09 10.33 19.52
N SER A 142 -14.82 9.61 18.44
CA SER A 142 -15.81 8.78 17.73
C SER A 142 -15.27 7.38 17.49
N PRO A 143 -15.32 6.50 18.51
CA PRO A 143 -14.91 5.11 18.35
C PRO A 143 -15.85 4.40 17.38
N SER A 144 -15.27 3.61 16.48
CA SER A 144 -16.05 2.78 15.56
C SER A 144 -15.45 1.39 15.51
N THR A 145 -16.31 0.38 15.48
CA THR A 145 -15.90 -1.02 15.34
C THR A 145 -16.63 -1.63 14.17
N THR A 146 -15.89 -2.25 13.27
CA THR A 146 -16.48 -3.02 12.16
C THR A 146 -16.49 -4.48 12.54
N ILE A 147 -17.69 -5.08 12.59
CA ILE A 147 -17.88 -6.48 12.93
C ILE A 147 -18.24 -7.25 11.67
N ALA A 148 -17.38 -8.20 11.29
CA ALA A 148 -17.66 -9.11 10.19
C ALA A 148 -18.63 -10.21 10.67
N ILE A 149 -19.71 -10.41 9.95
CA ILE A 149 -20.71 -11.44 10.24
C ILE A 149 -20.43 -12.67 9.38
N TYR A 150 -20.61 -13.85 9.96
CA TYR A 150 -20.47 -15.11 9.22
C TYR A 150 -21.45 -15.17 8.03
N PRO A 151 -21.06 -15.78 6.89
CA PRO A 151 -21.90 -15.86 5.69
C PRO A 151 -23.29 -16.44 5.94
N ASP A 152 -23.40 -17.40 6.86
CA ASP A 152 -24.66 -18.08 7.22
C ASP A 152 -25.70 -17.14 7.85
N TYR A 153 -25.26 -16.04 8.44
CA TYR A 153 -26.10 -15.01 9.04
C TYR A 153 -26.32 -13.81 8.12
N SER A 154 -25.45 -13.57 7.15
CA SER A 154 -25.53 -12.42 6.26
C SER A 154 -26.64 -12.53 5.22
N SER A 155 -27.10 -13.74 4.91
CA SER A 155 -28.13 -14.02 3.89
C SER A 155 -29.56 -13.88 4.41
N ASP A 156 -29.76 -13.79 5.73
CA ASP A 156 -31.08 -13.81 6.35
C ASP A 156 -31.31 -12.54 7.20
N ASN A 157 -32.23 -11.68 6.75
CA ASN A 157 -32.54 -10.42 7.41
C ASN A 157 -33.05 -10.60 8.86
N ASN A 158 -33.72 -11.73 9.17
CA ASN A 158 -34.22 -11.98 10.52
C ASN A 158 -33.06 -12.32 11.47
N LYS A 159 -32.09 -13.09 11.02
CA LYS A 159 -30.89 -13.38 11.78
C LYS A 159 -30.00 -12.14 11.96
N LEU A 160 -29.92 -11.29 10.93
CA LEU A 160 -29.21 -10.01 11.00
C LEU A 160 -29.82 -9.09 12.05
N SER A 161 -31.16 -8.94 12.07
CA SER A 161 -31.85 -8.12 13.07
C SER A 161 -31.66 -8.65 14.48
N PHE A 162 -31.62 -9.97 14.66
CA PHE A 162 -31.33 -10.58 15.97
C PHE A 162 -29.90 -10.27 16.45
N VAL A 163 -28.89 -10.37 15.56
CA VAL A 163 -27.51 -10.01 15.89
C VAL A 163 -27.41 -8.52 16.21
N LYS A 164 -28.05 -7.66 15.40
CA LYS A 164 -28.11 -6.21 15.64
C LYS A 164 -28.66 -5.90 17.01
N ASN A 165 -29.81 -6.45 17.36
CA ASN A 165 -30.46 -6.22 18.66
C ASN A 165 -29.64 -6.73 19.86
N LYS A 166 -28.78 -7.76 19.65
CA LYS A 166 -27.85 -8.20 20.69
C LYS A 166 -26.65 -7.29 20.88
N LEU A 167 -26.23 -6.59 19.82
CA LEU A 167 -25.07 -5.69 19.83
C LEU A 167 -25.42 -4.26 20.24
N GLU A 168 -26.63 -3.82 19.93
CA GLU A 168 -27.13 -2.53 20.38
C GLU A 168 -27.46 -2.62 21.89
N TYR A 169 -26.73 -1.83 22.69
CA TYR A 169 -27.07 -1.63 24.08
C TYR A 169 -28.24 -0.64 24.15
N ILE A 170 -29.37 -1.12 24.64
CA ILE A 170 -30.58 -0.33 24.91
C ILE A 170 -30.57 0.13 26.37
#